data_8ac92d1ffc69e6f9b45d9e0b3cb37a86
#
_entry.id   8ac92d1ffc69e6f9b45d9e0b3cb37a86
#
_cell.length_a   1.000
_cell.length_b   1.000
_cell.length_c   1.000
_cell.angle_alpha   90.00
_cell.angle_beta   90.00
_cell.angle_gamma   90.00
#
_symmetry.space_group_name_H-M   'P 1'
#
loop_
_entity.id
_entity.type
_entity.pdbx_description
1 polymer ?
#
loop_
_entity_poly.entity_id
_entity_poly.type
_entity_poly.pdbx_seq_one_letter_code
_entity_poly.pdbx_strand_id
1 'polypeptide(L)'
;SDGGDELRMKYRYIDLRRNPLKNNIIFRNDLTFEIRKYLKENGFIDIETPYLIKSTPEGARDFVVPSRINPGEFYALPQSPQTFKQLLMISGFDKYVQIVKCFRDEDLRADRQPEFTQIDCEMSFVDQEDVISTFEGMVKHVFDKCLDYDLGKFKRIPYTDAMERYGSDKPDTRFDMQFFNSSEKAKGNGFKIFDDSEAIYGFNVTSGAELSRKEIDSYIDWVKRPQIGALGLIWIKHNMDGSIKSSIDKFFDADQLKDLTNSNPGDISFIISGNKKKTLTQLGALRIEVAERFGLRNNGKFDALWVTEFPLFEWDEDSKSYHSMHHPFTSPVNGIITDNPADTFANAYDLVINGNEIGGGSIRIHNKELQQQVFSILGFSEQEALEQFGFLLNAFKYGAPPHGGIAFGLDRLVAVMNQDESIRDYIAFPKNNSGKDVMIDSPSKIDNQQLDD
;
A
#
# COMPACT_ATOMS: atom_id res chain seq x y z
N SER A 1 -17.35 -16.29 26.47
CA SER A 1 -16.20 -15.38 26.31
C SER A 1 -15.30 -15.93 25.25
N ASP A 2 -15.04 -15.13 24.24
CA ASP A 2 -14.03 -15.46 23.24
C ASP A 2 -12.69 -15.44 23.95
N GLY A 3 -11.95 -16.56 23.94
CA GLY A 3 -10.58 -16.61 24.45
C GLY A 3 -9.72 -15.54 23.78
N GLY A 4 -8.68 -15.05 24.48
CA GLY A 4 -7.74 -14.10 23.87
C GLY A 4 -7.09 -14.66 22.62
N ASP A 5 -6.57 -13.80 21.74
CA ASP A 5 -6.01 -14.17 20.43
C ASP A 5 -4.96 -15.30 20.52
N GLU A 6 -4.13 -15.29 21.54
CA GLU A 6 -3.11 -16.33 21.73
C GLU A 6 -3.72 -17.71 21.98
N LEU A 7 -4.79 -17.78 22.77
CA LEU A 7 -5.49 -19.04 23.03
C LEU A 7 -6.22 -19.54 21.78
N ARG A 8 -6.83 -18.62 21.01
CA ARG A 8 -7.48 -18.93 19.73
C ARG A 8 -6.47 -19.48 18.72
N MET A 9 -5.27 -18.91 18.66
CA MET A 9 -4.19 -19.37 17.79
C MET A 9 -3.62 -20.71 18.22
N LYS A 10 -3.43 -20.94 19.53
CA LYS A 10 -2.93 -22.22 20.07
C LYS A 10 -3.86 -23.39 19.78
N TYR A 11 -5.16 -23.16 19.85
CA TYR A 11 -6.19 -24.17 19.58
C TYR A 11 -6.95 -23.83 18.29
N ARG A 12 -6.24 -23.38 17.25
CA ARG A 12 -6.83 -22.89 16.01
C ARG A 12 -7.77 -23.90 15.35
N TYR A 13 -7.48 -25.19 15.41
CA TYR A 13 -8.32 -26.26 14.92
C TYR A 13 -9.67 -26.37 15.64
N ILE A 14 -9.80 -25.87 16.89
CA ILE A 14 -11.07 -25.73 17.59
C ILE A 14 -11.77 -24.44 17.20
N ASP A 15 -11.03 -23.34 17.13
CA ASP A 15 -11.56 -22.02 16.76
C ASP A 15 -12.14 -22.02 15.32
N LEU A 16 -11.51 -22.74 14.40
CA LEU A 16 -12.00 -22.96 13.03
C LEU A 16 -13.36 -23.67 12.94
N ARG A 17 -13.83 -24.31 14.01
CA ARG A 17 -15.18 -24.91 14.07
C ARG A 17 -16.27 -23.89 14.35
N ARG A 18 -15.91 -22.69 14.79
CA ARG A 18 -16.85 -21.60 15.07
C ARG A 18 -17.33 -20.98 13.74
N ASN A 19 -18.65 -20.75 13.65
CA ASN A 19 -19.26 -20.26 12.42
C ASN A 19 -18.63 -18.99 11.85
N PRO A 20 -18.32 -17.92 12.62
CA PRO A 20 -17.72 -16.72 12.03
C PRO A 20 -16.42 -17.04 11.28
N LEU A 21 -15.49 -17.74 11.93
CA LEU A 21 -14.20 -18.07 11.35
C LEU A 21 -14.31 -19.07 10.20
N LYS A 22 -15.15 -20.10 10.37
CA LYS A 22 -15.45 -21.08 9.32
C LYS A 22 -16.02 -20.40 8.07
N ASN A 23 -16.96 -19.47 8.25
CA ASN A 23 -17.57 -18.74 7.16
C ASN A 23 -16.55 -17.85 6.43
N ASN A 24 -15.61 -17.22 7.14
CA ASN A 24 -14.54 -16.43 6.55
C ASN A 24 -13.66 -17.29 5.61
N ILE A 25 -13.33 -18.51 6.02
CA ILE A 25 -12.52 -19.42 5.19
C ILE A 25 -13.33 -19.91 3.98
N ILE A 26 -14.63 -20.19 4.15
CA ILE A 26 -15.52 -20.54 3.03
C ILE A 26 -15.62 -19.36 2.05
N PHE A 27 -15.87 -18.14 2.54
CA PHE A 27 -15.91 -16.94 1.71
C PHE A 27 -14.62 -16.73 0.91
N ARG A 28 -13.47 -16.91 1.55
CA ARG A 28 -12.16 -16.88 0.86
C ARG A 28 -12.07 -17.90 -0.27
N ASN A 29 -12.56 -19.12 -0.04
CA ASN A 29 -12.60 -20.18 -1.05
C ASN A 29 -13.46 -19.76 -2.26
N ASP A 30 -14.66 -19.29 -2.00
CA ASP A 30 -15.63 -18.91 -3.05
C ASP A 30 -15.11 -17.71 -3.86
N LEU A 31 -14.56 -16.71 -3.19
CA LEU A 31 -13.88 -15.59 -3.84
C LEU A 31 -12.73 -16.06 -4.75
N THR A 32 -11.88 -16.95 -4.25
CA THR A 32 -10.75 -17.49 -5.01
C THR A 32 -11.22 -18.24 -6.25
N PHE A 33 -12.32 -18.98 -6.15
CA PHE A 33 -12.91 -19.68 -7.27
C PHE A 33 -13.47 -18.72 -8.34
N GLU A 34 -14.19 -17.66 -7.94
CA GLU A 34 -14.73 -16.67 -8.88
C GLU A 34 -13.60 -15.86 -9.56
N ILE A 35 -12.50 -15.56 -8.87
CA ILE A 35 -11.32 -14.95 -9.48
C ILE A 35 -10.74 -15.85 -10.56
N ARG A 36 -10.50 -17.14 -10.27
CA ARG A 36 -9.97 -18.10 -11.25
C ARG A 36 -10.88 -18.25 -12.45
N LYS A 37 -12.19 -18.29 -12.21
CA LYS A 37 -13.19 -18.38 -13.28
C LYS A 37 -13.13 -17.17 -14.22
N TYR A 38 -13.18 -15.96 -13.65
CA TYR A 38 -13.10 -14.72 -14.45
C TYR A 38 -11.81 -14.67 -15.28
N LEU A 39 -10.67 -14.95 -14.68
CA LEU A 39 -9.38 -14.89 -15.36
C LEU A 39 -9.28 -15.95 -16.45
N LYS A 40 -9.76 -17.17 -16.20
CA LYS A 40 -9.81 -18.23 -17.21
C LYS A 40 -10.70 -17.84 -18.41
N GLU A 41 -11.88 -17.25 -18.16
CA GLU A 41 -12.80 -16.80 -19.19
C GLU A 41 -12.19 -15.63 -20.02
N ASN A 42 -11.25 -14.88 -19.44
CA ASN A 42 -10.50 -13.82 -20.10
C ASN A 42 -9.16 -14.30 -20.71
N GLY A 43 -8.93 -15.60 -20.81
CA GLY A 43 -7.81 -16.21 -21.50
C GLY A 43 -6.51 -16.32 -20.69
N PHE A 44 -6.55 -16.13 -19.38
CA PHE A 44 -5.40 -16.33 -18.51
C PHE A 44 -5.11 -17.82 -18.30
N ILE A 45 -3.82 -18.16 -18.26
CA ILE A 45 -3.32 -19.50 -17.99
C ILE A 45 -2.71 -19.51 -16.58
N ASP A 46 -3.17 -20.42 -15.73
CA ASP A 46 -2.63 -20.61 -14.38
C ASP A 46 -1.34 -21.44 -14.47
N ILE A 47 -0.19 -20.82 -14.14
CA ILE A 47 1.13 -21.44 -14.28
C ILE A 47 1.88 -21.32 -12.94
N GLU A 48 2.30 -22.48 -12.42
CA GLU A 48 3.12 -22.52 -11.21
C GLU A 48 4.57 -22.11 -11.49
N THR A 49 5.14 -21.33 -10.58
CA THR A 49 6.55 -20.94 -10.57
C THR A 49 7.25 -21.52 -9.34
N PRO A 50 8.59 -21.69 -9.37
CA PRO A 50 9.30 -22.32 -8.25
C PRO A 50 9.30 -21.46 -6.99
N TYR A 51 9.30 -22.13 -5.82
CA TYR A 51 9.52 -21.50 -4.51
C TYR A 51 11.00 -21.51 -4.09
N LEU A 52 11.80 -22.45 -4.55
CA LEU A 52 13.23 -22.49 -4.30
C LEU A 52 13.94 -21.73 -5.41
N ILE A 53 14.22 -20.45 -5.18
CA ILE A 53 14.78 -19.55 -6.19
C ILE A 53 16.09 -18.93 -5.70
N LYS A 54 16.73 -18.16 -6.56
CA LYS A 54 17.86 -17.32 -6.18
C LYS A 54 17.36 -16.10 -5.41
N SER A 55 18.10 -15.67 -4.37
CA SER A 55 17.85 -14.41 -3.70
C SER A 55 17.88 -13.26 -4.71
N THR A 56 16.80 -12.47 -4.72
CA THR A 56 16.67 -11.26 -5.54
C THR A 56 16.13 -10.14 -4.67
N PRO A 57 16.81 -9.00 -4.57
CA PRO A 57 16.34 -7.90 -3.72
C PRO A 57 15.08 -7.27 -4.31
N GLU A 58 13.96 -7.39 -3.58
CA GLU A 58 12.67 -6.81 -3.95
C GLU A 58 12.12 -5.87 -2.85
N GLY A 59 13.00 -5.34 -1.98
CA GLY A 59 12.64 -4.39 -0.92
C GLY A 59 12.52 -4.99 0.49
N ALA A 60 11.99 -6.20 0.65
CA ALA A 60 11.97 -6.92 1.93
C ALA A 60 13.19 -7.86 2.06
N ARG A 61 13.42 -8.37 3.27
CA ARG A 61 14.41 -9.41 3.51
C ARG A 61 13.86 -10.77 3.07
N ASP A 62 14.74 -11.60 2.47
CA ASP A 62 14.39 -12.95 2.05
C ASP A 62 14.44 -13.95 3.22
N PHE A 63 13.54 -14.94 3.19
CA PHE A 63 13.73 -16.19 3.90
C PHE A 63 14.65 -17.10 3.07
N VAL A 64 15.68 -17.65 3.68
CA VAL A 64 16.65 -18.51 3.00
C VAL A 64 16.56 -19.95 3.46
N VAL A 65 16.80 -20.89 2.53
CA VAL A 65 16.76 -22.33 2.75
C VAL A 65 18.12 -22.90 2.33
N PRO A 66 18.85 -23.59 3.22
CA PRO A 66 20.16 -24.16 2.87
C PRO A 66 20.02 -25.28 1.83
N SER A 67 21.03 -25.39 0.96
CA SER A 67 21.13 -26.45 -0.03
C SER A 67 22.05 -27.56 0.48
N ARG A 68 21.51 -28.71 0.84
CA ARG A 68 22.31 -29.88 1.26
C ARG A 68 23.28 -30.40 0.17
N ILE A 69 22.89 -30.25 -1.09
CA ILE A 69 23.69 -30.74 -2.23
C ILE A 69 24.82 -29.79 -2.59
N ASN A 70 24.66 -28.48 -2.31
CA ASN A 70 25.65 -27.46 -2.63
C ASN A 70 26.08 -26.76 -1.33
N PRO A 71 27.07 -27.25 -0.62
CA PRO A 71 27.53 -26.69 0.67
C PRO A 71 27.86 -25.20 0.56
N GLY A 72 27.35 -24.41 1.49
CA GLY A 72 27.53 -22.94 1.51
C GLY A 72 26.61 -22.15 0.57
N GLU A 73 25.75 -22.82 -0.20
CA GLU A 73 24.76 -22.16 -1.05
C GLU A 73 23.35 -22.28 -0.47
N PHE A 74 22.52 -21.26 -0.76
CA PHE A 74 21.16 -21.15 -0.25
C PHE A 74 20.17 -20.85 -1.36
N TYR A 75 18.98 -21.44 -1.26
CA TYR A 75 17.80 -20.95 -1.95
C TYR A 75 17.18 -19.82 -1.14
N ALA A 76 16.42 -18.95 -1.82
CA ALA A 76 15.52 -18.00 -1.19
C ALA A 76 14.07 -18.37 -1.49
N LEU A 77 13.15 -18.06 -0.56
CA LEU A 77 11.73 -18.13 -0.82
C LEU A 77 11.27 -16.83 -1.51
N PRO A 78 10.41 -16.89 -2.55
CA PRO A 78 10.10 -15.75 -3.38
C PRO A 78 9.26 -14.70 -2.62
N GLN A 79 9.64 -13.45 -2.76
CA GLN A 79 8.82 -12.31 -2.32
C GLN A 79 7.65 -12.07 -3.27
N SER A 80 7.82 -12.40 -4.53
CA SER A 80 6.83 -12.46 -5.60
C SER A 80 7.38 -13.28 -6.78
N PRO A 81 6.57 -13.78 -7.72
CA PRO A 81 7.04 -14.45 -8.92
C PRO A 81 7.44 -13.49 -10.06
N GLN A 82 7.86 -12.25 -9.75
CA GLN A 82 8.06 -11.16 -10.72
C GLN A 82 8.96 -11.53 -11.90
N THR A 83 10.13 -12.10 -11.66
CA THR A 83 11.06 -12.43 -12.72
C THR A 83 10.57 -13.59 -13.59
N PHE A 84 9.90 -14.56 -12.99
CA PHE A 84 9.35 -15.71 -13.72
C PHE A 84 8.17 -15.32 -14.60
N LYS A 85 7.25 -14.46 -14.14
CA LYS A 85 6.14 -14.02 -14.98
C LYS A 85 6.61 -13.21 -16.19
N GLN A 86 7.66 -12.40 -16.05
CA GLN A 86 8.28 -11.71 -17.20
C GLN A 86 8.92 -12.70 -18.17
N LEU A 87 9.60 -13.75 -17.68
CA LEU A 87 10.12 -14.83 -18.53
C LEU A 87 9.01 -15.58 -19.26
N LEU A 88 7.84 -15.77 -18.64
CA LEU A 88 6.67 -16.37 -19.28
C LEU A 88 6.15 -15.53 -20.45
N MET A 89 6.17 -14.19 -20.31
CA MET A 89 5.81 -13.29 -21.43
C MET A 89 6.78 -13.45 -22.60
N ILE A 90 8.09 -13.52 -22.31
CA ILE A 90 9.12 -13.77 -23.33
C ILE A 90 8.95 -15.17 -23.95
N SER A 91 8.44 -16.13 -23.19
CA SER A 91 8.17 -17.50 -23.64
C SER A 91 6.89 -17.63 -24.49
N GLY A 92 6.15 -16.53 -24.72
CA GLY A 92 4.95 -16.51 -25.54
C GLY A 92 3.65 -16.88 -24.82
N PHE A 93 3.63 -16.83 -23.49
CA PHE A 93 2.39 -16.91 -22.70
C PHE A 93 1.80 -15.51 -22.54
N ASP A 94 0.82 -15.16 -23.32
CA ASP A 94 0.30 -13.79 -23.41
C ASP A 94 -0.48 -13.33 -22.19
N LYS A 95 -1.03 -14.25 -21.39
CA LYS A 95 -1.78 -13.95 -20.16
C LYS A 95 -1.53 -15.03 -19.12
N TYR A 96 -0.87 -14.62 -18.05
CA TYR A 96 -0.48 -15.47 -16.93
C TYR A 96 -1.23 -15.07 -15.67
N VAL A 97 -1.61 -16.06 -14.89
CA VAL A 97 -2.09 -15.92 -13.50
C VAL A 97 -1.48 -16.99 -12.62
N GLN A 98 -1.27 -16.65 -11.36
CA GLN A 98 -1.01 -17.62 -10.29
C GLN A 98 -1.59 -17.11 -8.96
N ILE A 99 -2.31 -17.94 -8.25
CA ILE A 99 -2.65 -17.68 -6.84
C ILE A 99 -1.54 -18.32 -6.01
N VAL A 100 -0.61 -17.52 -5.55
CA VAL A 100 0.72 -17.94 -5.10
C VAL A 100 1.03 -17.47 -3.70
N LYS A 101 1.74 -18.32 -2.94
CA LYS A 101 2.36 -17.92 -1.68
C LYS A 101 3.59 -17.05 -1.93
N CYS A 102 3.66 -15.94 -1.20
CA CYS A 102 4.81 -15.03 -1.17
C CYS A 102 5.33 -14.94 0.26
N PHE A 103 6.63 -14.64 0.39
CA PHE A 103 7.34 -14.69 1.66
C PHE A 103 8.15 -13.40 1.84
N ARG A 104 7.96 -12.70 2.97
CA ARG A 104 8.72 -11.48 3.30
C ARG A 104 9.06 -11.47 4.77
N ASP A 105 10.34 -11.37 5.08
CA ASP A 105 10.85 -11.24 6.45
C ASP A 105 10.90 -9.76 6.82
N GLU A 106 9.78 -9.24 7.24
CA GLU A 106 9.58 -7.83 7.61
C GLU A 106 8.71 -7.69 8.87
N ASP A 107 8.63 -6.49 9.41
CA ASP A 107 7.83 -6.20 10.60
C ASP A 107 6.36 -6.56 10.41
N LEU A 108 5.82 -7.33 11.35
CA LEU A 108 4.45 -7.80 11.32
C LEU A 108 3.48 -6.75 11.86
N ARG A 109 2.33 -6.66 11.20
CA ARG A 109 1.20 -5.80 11.57
C ARG A 109 -0.10 -6.59 11.46
N ALA A 110 -1.22 -5.98 11.82
CA ALA A 110 -2.53 -6.62 11.70
C ALA A 110 -2.88 -7.05 10.27
N ASP A 111 -2.38 -6.30 9.28
CA ASP A 111 -2.56 -6.50 7.84
C ASP A 111 -1.36 -7.13 7.12
N ARG A 112 -0.37 -7.66 7.88
CA ARG A 112 0.85 -8.30 7.33
C ARG A 112 1.14 -9.62 8.00
N GLN A 113 1.56 -10.59 7.16
CA GLN A 113 2.04 -11.91 7.56
C GLN A 113 3.37 -12.20 6.85
N PRO A 114 4.28 -12.98 7.46
CA PRO A 114 5.57 -13.33 6.84
C PRO A 114 5.39 -14.21 5.59
N GLU A 115 4.29 -14.95 5.53
CA GLU A 115 3.80 -15.67 4.36
C GLU A 115 2.35 -15.25 4.08
N PHE A 116 2.06 -14.87 2.86
CA PHE A 116 0.76 -14.37 2.42
C PHE A 116 0.45 -14.84 1.00
N THR A 117 -0.74 -14.61 0.53
CA THR A 117 -1.17 -15.08 -0.80
C THR A 117 -1.41 -13.89 -1.71
N GLN A 118 -0.82 -13.95 -2.91
CA GLN A 118 -1.10 -13.01 -4.00
C GLN A 118 -1.91 -13.68 -5.11
N ILE A 119 -2.77 -12.87 -5.75
CA ILE A 119 -3.26 -13.13 -7.10
C ILE A 119 -2.30 -12.39 -8.01
N ASP A 120 -1.37 -13.10 -8.63
CA ASP A 120 -0.31 -12.51 -9.43
C ASP A 120 -0.63 -12.71 -10.91
N CYS A 121 -0.60 -11.63 -11.69
CA CYS A 121 -0.99 -11.62 -13.09
C CYS A 121 0.00 -10.84 -13.95
N GLU A 122 0.15 -11.28 -15.21
CA GLU A 122 0.94 -10.57 -16.23
C GLU A 122 0.30 -10.75 -17.60
N MET A 123 0.41 -9.74 -18.45
CA MET A 123 -0.16 -9.69 -19.79
C MET A 123 0.84 -9.14 -20.79
N SER A 124 0.91 -9.74 -21.99
CA SER A 124 1.71 -9.26 -23.12
C SER A 124 0.88 -8.37 -24.05
N PHE A 125 1.57 -7.49 -24.79
CA PHE A 125 1.01 -6.59 -25.80
C PHE A 125 -0.09 -5.66 -25.26
N VAL A 126 0.16 -5.10 -24.06
CA VAL A 126 -0.78 -4.24 -23.33
C VAL A 126 -0.15 -2.91 -22.96
N ASP A 127 -0.99 -1.92 -22.81
CA ASP A 127 -0.69 -0.66 -22.11
C ASP A 127 -1.33 -0.62 -20.70
N GLN A 128 -1.19 0.51 -20.02
CA GLN A 128 -1.73 0.69 -18.67
C GLN A 128 -3.26 0.54 -18.63
N GLU A 129 -3.95 1.06 -19.64
CA GLU A 129 -5.41 1.03 -19.70
C GLU A 129 -5.96 -0.37 -19.91
N ASP A 130 -5.27 -1.20 -20.70
CA ASP A 130 -5.63 -2.60 -20.91
C ASP A 130 -5.57 -3.38 -19.59
N VAL A 131 -4.51 -3.17 -18.81
CA VAL A 131 -4.34 -3.82 -17.51
C VAL A 131 -5.39 -3.33 -16.53
N ILE A 132 -5.53 -2.01 -16.36
CA ILE A 132 -6.53 -1.41 -15.47
C ILE A 132 -7.94 -1.89 -15.81
N SER A 133 -8.33 -1.84 -17.08
CA SER A 133 -9.66 -2.25 -17.55
C SER A 133 -9.96 -3.72 -17.24
N THR A 134 -8.99 -4.60 -17.51
CA THR A 134 -9.12 -6.03 -17.26
C THR A 134 -9.35 -6.34 -15.79
N PHE A 135 -8.55 -5.73 -14.90
CA PHE A 135 -8.61 -6.03 -13.48
C PHE A 135 -9.68 -5.21 -12.73
N GLU A 136 -10.08 -4.05 -13.22
CA GLU A 136 -11.30 -3.39 -12.76
C GLU A 136 -12.51 -4.29 -12.99
N GLY A 137 -12.59 -4.93 -14.17
CA GLY A 137 -13.61 -5.92 -14.49
C GLY A 137 -13.60 -7.13 -13.56
N MET A 138 -12.42 -7.66 -13.21
CA MET A 138 -12.28 -8.75 -12.25
C MET A 138 -12.80 -8.36 -10.86
N VAL A 139 -12.42 -7.19 -10.37
CA VAL A 139 -12.84 -6.73 -9.04
C VAL A 139 -14.34 -6.48 -8.98
N LYS A 140 -14.92 -5.85 -10.00
CA LYS A 140 -16.39 -5.69 -10.11
C LYS A 140 -17.11 -7.04 -10.13
N HIS A 141 -16.59 -8.01 -10.90
CA HIS A 141 -17.16 -9.36 -10.97
C HIS A 141 -17.21 -10.03 -9.60
N VAL A 142 -16.11 -10.00 -8.83
CA VAL A 142 -16.09 -10.68 -7.53
C VAL A 142 -16.95 -9.96 -6.48
N PHE A 143 -17.07 -8.65 -6.52
CA PHE A 143 -17.98 -7.90 -5.64
C PHE A 143 -19.44 -8.21 -5.96
N ASP A 144 -19.80 -8.28 -7.25
CA ASP A 144 -21.14 -8.71 -7.69
C ASP A 144 -21.44 -10.14 -7.24
N LYS A 145 -20.55 -11.09 -7.55
CA LYS A 145 -20.79 -12.52 -7.29
C LYS A 145 -20.75 -12.93 -5.83
N CYS A 146 -19.88 -12.31 -5.03
CA CYS A 146 -19.67 -12.69 -3.64
C CYS A 146 -20.45 -11.84 -2.64
N LEU A 147 -20.80 -10.60 -2.99
CA LEU A 147 -21.44 -9.66 -2.07
C LEU A 147 -22.77 -9.06 -2.61
N ASP A 148 -23.14 -9.35 -3.86
CA ASP A 148 -24.26 -8.69 -4.56
C ASP A 148 -24.13 -7.17 -4.49
N TYR A 149 -22.90 -6.66 -4.70
CA TYR A 149 -22.55 -5.24 -4.57
C TYR A 149 -21.98 -4.67 -5.86
N ASP A 150 -22.59 -3.60 -6.39
CA ASP A 150 -22.08 -2.85 -7.53
C ASP A 150 -21.11 -1.76 -7.07
N LEU A 151 -19.82 -1.90 -7.41
CA LEU A 151 -18.79 -0.90 -7.13
C LEU A 151 -18.88 0.37 -7.99
N GLY A 152 -19.69 0.36 -9.03
CA GLY A 152 -19.83 1.50 -9.96
C GLY A 152 -18.54 1.78 -10.73
N LYS A 153 -18.29 3.06 -11.00
CA LYS A 153 -17.10 3.51 -11.72
C LYS A 153 -15.96 3.84 -10.76
N PHE A 154 -14.79 3.29 -11.00
CA PHE A 154 -13.59 3.59 -10.21
C PHE A 154 -13.05 4.98 -10.57
N LYS A 155 -12.72 5.75 -9.57
CA LYS A 155 -12.03 7.04 -9.72
C LYS A 155 -10.57 6.80 -10.11
N ARG A 156 -9.96 7.78 -10.76
CA ARG A 156 -8.51 7.80 -11.03
C ARG A 156 -7.94 9.07 -10.42
N ILE A 157 -6.89 8.93 -9.65
CA ILE A 157 -6.26 10.01 -8.92
C ILE A 157 -4.74 9.89 -9.14
N PRO A 158 -4.08 10.93 -9.69
CA PRO A 158 -2.63 10.98 -9.72
C PRO A 158 -2.04 10.92 -8.30
N TYR A 159 -0.88 10.29 -8.16
CA TYR A 159 -0.19 10.17 -6.87
C TYR A 159 0.00 11.53 -6.16
N THR A 160 0.39 12.54 -6.92
CA THR A 160 0.57 13.91 -6.39
C THR A 160 -0.71 14.45 -5.79
N ASP A 161 -1.85 14.28 -6.48
CA ASP A 161 -3.16 14.71 -5.99
C ASP A 161 -3.60 13.91 -4.77
N ALA A 162 -3.33 12.60 -4.74
CA ALA A 162 -3.63 11.75 -3.58
C ALA A 162 -2.87 12.23 -2.35
N MET A 163 -1.58 12.54 -2.50
CA MET A 163 -0.77 13.08 -1.42
C MET A 163 -1.19 14.48 -1.00
N GLU A 164 -1.44 15.40 -1.93
CA GLU A 164 -1.79 16.78 -1.60
C GLU A 164 -3.20 16.93 -1.01
N ARG A 165 -4.14 16.07 -1.42
CA ARG A 165 -5.54 16.16 -0.96
C ARG A 165 -5.86 15.29 0.24
N TYR A 166 -5.10 14.20 0.46
CA TYR A 166 -5.41 13.20 1.48
C TYR A 166 -4.21 12.76 2.33
N GLY A 167 -2.99 13.14 1.94
CA GLY A 167 -1.75 12.79 2.64
C GLY A 167 -1.42 11.29 2.59
N SER A 168 -1.90 10.59 1.57
CA SER A 168 -1.72 9.14 1.42
C SER A 168 -1.79 8.74 -0.05
N ASP A 169 -0.94 7.77 -0.43
CA ASP A 169 -0.97 7.07 -1.71
C ASP A 169 -2.15 6.07 -1.85
N LYS A 170 -2.86 5.82 -0.75
CA LYS A 170 -4.05 4.97 -0.66
C LYS A 170 -5.18 5.65 0.11
N PRO A 171 -5.75 6.74 -0.46
CA PRO A 171 -6.74 7.55 0.25
C PRO A 171 -8.07 6.80 0.45
N ASP A 172 -8.65 6.93 1.64
CA ASP A 172 -10.05 6.58 1.89
C ASP A 172 -10.93 7.74 1.45
N THR A 173 -11.67 7.57 0.37
CA THR A 173 -12.53 8.59 -0.23
C THR A 173 -14.02 8.39 0.05
N ARG A 174 -14.38 7.53 1.03
CA ARG A 174 -15.77 7.34 1.49
C ARG A 174 -16.32 8.52 2.26
N PHE A 175 -15.46 9.41 2.73
CA PHE A 175 -15.77 10.64 3.45
C PHE A 175 -14.92 11.78 2.92
N ASP A 176 -15.40 13.01 3.09
CA ASP A 176 -14.69 14.22 2.67
C ASP A 176 -13.48 14.50 3.60
N MET A 177 -13.18 15.70 4.01
CA MET A 177 -11.99 16.16 4.73
C MET A 177 -10.75 16.20 3.84
N GLN A 178 -10.88 16.74 2.63
CA GLN A 178 -9.74 17.05 1.77
C GLN A 178 -8.90 18.16 2.39
N PHE A 179 -7.60 18.11 2.14
CA PHE A 179 -6.69 19.12 2.65
C PHE A 179 -6.85 20.45 1.92
N PHE A 180 -6.68 21.53 2.66
CA PHE A 180 -6.43 22.86 2.16
C PHE A 180 -4.97 23.24 2.42
N ASN A 181 -4.40 24.06 1.54
CA ASN A 181 -3.05 24.58 1.66
C ASN A 181 -3.10 26.06 2.05
N SER A 182 -2.56 26.40 3.22
CA SER A 182 -2.49 27.77 3.73
C SER A 182 -1.07 28.32 3.76
N SER A 183 -0.11 27.66 3.11
CA SER A 183 1.32 27.99 3.21
C SER A 183 1.62 29.44 2.83
N GLU A 184 0.95 29.99 1.80
CA GLU A 184 1.17 31.38 1.37
C GLU A 184 0.44 32.38 2.28
N LYS A 185 -0.80 32.05 2.71
CA LYS A 185 -1.65 32.96 3.48
C LYS A 185 -1.25 33.07 4.96
N ALA A 186 -0.64 32.03 5.51
CA ALA A 186 -0.37 31.93 6.94
C ALA A 186 0.94 32.57 7.37
N LYS A 187 1.87 32.83 6.45
CA LYS A 187 3.18 33.43 6.74
C LYS A 187 3.13 34.94 6.89
N GLY A 188 4.12 35.50 7.59
CA GLY A 188 4.28 36.97 7.74
C GLY A 188 3.43 37.60 8.85
N ASN A 189 2.73 36.77 9.69
CA ASN A 189 1.91 37.26 10.80
C ASN A 189 2.62 37.19 12.15
N GLY A 190 3.94 36.91 12.18
CA GLY A 190 4.73 36.85 13.40
C GLY A 190 4.55 35.55 14.19
N PHE A 191 3.84 34.57 13.66
CA PHE A 191 3.78 33.22 14.23
C PHE A 191 4.92 32.39 13.68
N LYS A 192 6.03 32.38 14.40
CA LYS A 192 7.31 31.79 13.98
C LYS A 192 7.19 30.35 13.47
N ILE A 193 6.29 29.53 14.05
CA ILE A 193 6.08 28.15 13.62
C ILE A 193 5.62 28.10 12.14
N PHE A 194 4.75 29.01 11.72
CA PHE A 194 4.33 29.11 10.33
C PHE A 194 5.41 29.74 9.44
N ASP A 195 6.06 30.79 9.93
CA ASP A 195 7.07 31.51 9.17
C ASP A 195 8.27 30.61 8.82
N ASP A 196 8.67 29.72 9.73
CA ASP A 196 9.79 28.79 9.56
C ASP A 196 9.40 27.48 8.83
N SER A 197 8.10 27.24 8.55
CA SER A 197 7.64 25.99 7.92
C SER A 197 7.73 26.04 6.40
N GLU A 198 8.09 24.92 5.78
CA GLU A 198 8.03 24.73 4.33
C GLU A 198 6.56 24.73 3.86
N ALA A 199 5.71 24.00 4.57
CA ALA A 199 4.31 23.78 4.22
C ALA A 199 3.38 23.88 5.45
N ILE A 200 2.17 24.39 5.21
CA ILE A 200 1.11 24.55 6.19
C ILE A 200 -0.18 24.02 5.56
N TYR A 201 -0.62 22.84 6.02
CA TYR A 201 -1.81 22.16 5.50
C TYR A 201 -2.79 21.83 6.61
N GLY A 202 -4.06 21.74 6.29
CA GLY A 202 -5.11 21.38 7.21
C GLY A 202 -6.30 20.75 6.52
N PHE A 203 -7.27 20.30 7.31
CA PHE A 203 -8.58 19.86 6.83
C PHE A 203 -9.68 20.31 7.79
N ASN A 204 -10.89 20.42 7.26
CA ASN A 204 -12.09 20.79 8.01
C ASN A 204 -12.88 19.52 8.41
N VAL A 205 -13.39 19.52 9.64
CA VAL A 205 -14.28 18.49 10.17
C VAL A 205 -15.66 19.10 10.35
N THR A 206 -16.59 18.69 9.53
CA THR A 206 -17.99 19.16 9.60
C THR A 206 -18.60 18.82 10.96
N SER A 207 -19.28 19.77 11.57
CA SER A 207 -19.86 19.68 12.92
C SER A 207 -18.82 19.44 14.06
N GLY A 208 -17.54 19.62 13.79
CA GLY A 208 -16.48 19.41 14.73
C GLY A 208 -16.31 20.55 15.77
N ALA A 209 -16.98 21.69 15.59
CA ALA A 209 -16.93 22.79 16.58
C ALA A 209 -17.51 22.40 17.95
N GLU A 210 -18.32 21.35 18.04
CA GLU A 210 -18.88 20.82 19.28
C GLU A 210 -17.85 20.05 20.12
N LEU A 211 -16.70 19.64 19.55
CA LEU A 211 -15.65 18.94 20.30
C LEU A 211 -15.26 19.72 21.57
N SER A 212 -15.25 19.03 22.69
CA SER A 212 -14.77 19.59 23.95
C SER A 212 -13.25 19.85 23.92
N ARG A 213 -12.76 20.67 24.83
CA ARG A 213 -11.32 20.92 24.98
C ARG A 213 -10.54 19.62 25.20
N LYS A 214 -11.10 18.71 26.01
CA LYS A 214 -10.48 17.41 26.32
C LYS A 214 -10.33 16.54 25.07
N GLU A 215 -11.33 16.54 24.19
CA GLU A 215 -11.25 15.77 22.93
C GLU A 215 -10.20 16.37 22.00
N ILE A 216 -10.13 17.70 21.87
CA ILE A 216 -9.08 18.36 21.09
C ILE A 216 -7.70 18.05 21.64
N ASP A 217 -7.51 18.13 22.96
CA ASP A 217 -6.25 17.80 23.61
C ASP A 217 -5.85 16.34 23.35
N SER A 218 -6.82 15.42 23.26
CA SER A 218 -6.56 14.02 22.91
C SER A 218 -6.03 13.85 21.47
N TYR A 219 -6.44 14.70 20.50
CA TYR A 219 -5.85 14.70 19.16
C TYR A 219 -4.44 15.32 19.16
N ILE A 220 -4.21 16.36 19.97
CA ILE A 220 -2.88 16.97 20.11
C ILE A 220 -1.89 15.95 20.67
N ASP A 221 -2.29 15.17 21.67
CA ASP A 221 -1.46 14.11 22.23
C ASP A 221 -1.25 12.96 21.24
N TRP A 222 -2.29 12.64 20.46
CA TRP A 222 -2.23 11.56 19.47
C TRP A 222 -1.22 11.86 18.35
N VAL A 223 -1.20 13.09 17.81
CA VAL A 223 -0.26 13.46 16.74
C VAL A 223 1.19 13.52 17.19
N LYS A 224 1.43 13.73 18.49
CA LYS A 224 2.78 13.75 19.10
C LYS A 224 3.37 12.36 19.35
N ARG A 225 2.59 11.30 19.20
CA ARG A 225 3.11 9.93 19.37
C ARG A 225 4.27 9.68 18.42
N PRO A 226 5.30 8.90 18.80
CA PRO A 226 6.48 8.65 17.96
C PRO A 226 6.15 8.13 16.56
N GLN A 227 5.07 7.36 16.43
CA GLN A 227 4.60 6.78 15.16
C GLN A 227 4.08 7.85 14.18
N ILE A 228 3.59 8.99 14.69
CA ILE A 228 3.10 10.12 13.89
C ILE A 228 4.16 11.21 13.80
N GLY A 229 4.75 11.56 14.95
CA GLY A 229 5.92 12.43 15.05
C GLY A 229 5.65 13.91 14.73
N ALA A 230 4.41 14.39 14.83
CA ALA A 230 4.12 15.80 14.67
C ALA A 230 4.53 16.58 15.93
N LEU A 231 5.08 17.77 15.75
CA LEU A 231 5.50 18.63 16.86
C LEU A 231 4.31 19.24 17.61
N GLY A 232 3.18 19.39 16.94
CA GLY A 232 1.95 19.95 17.50
C GLY A 232 0.80 19.90 16.51
N LEU A 233 -0.37 20.28 17.00
CA LEU A 233 -1.60 20.41 16.23
C LEU A 233 -2.24 21.75 16.52
N ILE A 234 -2.49 22.52 15.47
CA ILE A 234 -3.23 23.78 15.55
C ILE A 234 -4.69 23.45 15.26
N TRP A 235 -5.58 24.04 16.02
CA TRP A 235 -7.02 23.90 15.81
C TRP A 235 -7.69 25.27 15.73
N ILE A 236 -8.71 25.38 14.87
CA ILE A 236 -9.52 26.58 14.68
C ILE A 236 -10.98 26.12 14.66
N LYS A 237 -11.79 26.61 15.59
CA LYS A 237 -13.24 26.39 15.65
C LYS A 237 -13.97 27.53 15.01
N HIS A 238 -14.86 27.24 14.10
CA HIS A 238 -15.86 28.17 13.57
C HIS A 238 -17.21 27.82 14.19
N ASN A 239 -17.57 28.50 15.26
CA ASN A 239 -18.78 28.21 16.00
C ASN A 239 -20.06 28.54 15.17
N MET A 240 -21.18 27.92 15.53
CA MET A 240 -22.47 28.14 14.85
C MET A 240 -22.95 29.60 14.85
N ASP A 241 -22.55 30.38 15.87
CA ASP A 241 -22.88 31.82 15.97
C ASP A 241 -21.96 32.72 15.11
N GLY A 242 -21.05 32.10 14.35
CA GLY A 242 -20.08 32.80 13.50
C GLY A 242 -18.79 33.24 14.23
N SER A 243 -18.71 33.06 15.55
CA SER A 243 -17.48 33.37 16.30
C SER A 243 -16.40 32.34 16.02
N ILE A 244 -15.13 32.79 16.04
CA ILE A 244 -13.97 31.93 15.83
C ILE A 244 -13.14 31.85 17.09
N LYS A 245 -12.72 30.62 17.44
CA LYS A 245 -11.76 30.35 18.52
C LYS A 245 -10.62 29.50 17.99
N SER A 246 -9.40 29.79 18.42
CA SER A 246 -8.23 29.12 17.90
C SER A 246 -7.17 28.93 18.98
N SER A 247 -6.23 28.01 18.71
CA SER A 247 -4.99 27.89 19.49
C SER A 247 -3.97 28.99 19.16
N ILE A 248 -4.21 29.80 18.11
CA ILE A 248 -3.32 30.84 17.60
C ILE A 248 -3.98 32.22 17.49
N ASP A 249 -5.07 32.44 18.20
CA ASP A 249 -5.84 33.72 18.23
C ASP A 249 -5.03 34.96 18.66
N LYS A 250 -3.84 34.76 19.24
CA LYS A 250 -2.89 35.84 19.57
C LYS A 250 -2.17 36.42 18.37
N PHE A 251 -2.13 35.71 17.25
CA PHE A 251 -1.36 36.05 16.07
C PHE A 251 -2.26 36.37 14.85
N PHE A 252 -3.50 35.92 14.87
CA PHE A 252 -4.45 36.04 13.78
C PHE A 252 -5.79 36.54 14.30
N ASP A 253 -6.42 37.45 13.59
CA ASP A 253 -7.81 37.85 13.85
C ASP A 253 -8.80 36.85 13.26
N ALA A 254 -10.10 37.04 13.55
CA ALA A 254 -11.15 36.10 13.15
C ALA A 254 -11.29 36.00 11.61
N ASP A 255 -11.13 37.11 10.89
CA ASP A 255 -11.26 37.12 9.41
C ASP A 255 -10.07 36.40 8.77
N GLN A 256 -8.86 36.62 9.28
CA GLN A 256 -7.66 35.90 8.84
C GLN A 256 -7.77 34.39 9.09
N LEU A 257 -8.25 33.98 10.27
CA LEU A 257 -8.45 32.57 10.61
C LEU A 257 -9.51 31.89 9.71
N LYS A 258 -10.55 32.62 9.35
CA LYS A 258 -11.57 32.14 8.41
C LYS A 258 -11.01 31.99 6.99
N ASP A 259 -10.23 32.98 6.51
CA ASP A 259 -9.57 32.89 5.19
C ASP A 259 -8.55 31.77 5.09
N LEU A 260 -7.82 31.46 6.18
CA LEU A 260 -6.88 30.36 6.25
C LEU A 260 -7.53 28.99 6.03
N THR A 261 -8.72 28.80 6.59
CA THR A 261 -9.36 27.46 6.64
C THR A 261 -10.49 27.27 5.66
N ASN A 262 -11.08 28.35 5.17
CA ASN A 262 -12.31 28.34 4.38
C ASN A 262 -13.41 27.45 5.03
N SER A 263 -13.48 27.44 6.38
CA SER A 263 -14.39 26.63 7.15
C SER A 263 -15.81 27.24 7.21
N ASN A 264 -16.80 26.39 7.38
CA ASN A 264 -18.19 26.82 7.59
C ASN A 264 -18.51 26.92 9.09
N PRO A 265 -19.55 27.70 9.48
CA PRO A 265 -20.06 27.66 10.85
C PRO A 265 -20.40 26.22 11.27
N GLY A 266 -19.92 25.82 12.44
CA GLY A 266 -20.04 24.46 12.98
C GLY A 266 -18.81 23.58 12.74
N ASP A 267 -17.84 23.98 11.93
CA ASP A 267 -16.65 23.18 11.64
C ASP A 267 -15.52 23.41 12.66
N ILE A 268 -14.65 22.43 12.77
CA ILE A 268 -13.31 22.58 13.32
C ILE A 268 -12.27 22.28 12.24
N SER A 269 -11.24 23.11 12.16
CA SER A 269 -10.08 22.88 11.30
C SER A 269 -8.90 22.39 12.12
N PHE A 270 -8.21 21.38 11.61
CA PHE A 270 -6.93 20.91 12.14
C PHE A 270 -5.82 21.23 11.15
N ILE A 271 -4.70 21.80 11.65
CA ILE A 271 -3.58 22.23 10.84
C ILE A 271 -2.27 21.69 11.42
N ILE A 272 -1.41 21.16 10.55
CA ILE A 272 -0.03 20.78 10.85
C ILE A 272 0.89 21.55 9.90
N SER A 273 2.07 21.93 10.37
CA SER A 273 3.06 22.65 9.59
C SER A 273 4.47 22.11 9.80
N GLY A 274 5.33 22.26 8.79
CA GLY A 274 6.71 21.79 8.81
C GLY A 274 7.23 21.42 7.42
N ASN A 275 8.04 20.35 7.33
CA ASN A 275 8.46 19.80 6.03
C ASN A 275 7.25 19.23 5.27
N LYS A 276 7.12 19.54 3.99
CA LYS A 276 5.93 19.23 3.18
C LYS A 276 5.55 17.75 3.22
N LYS A 277 6.49 16.85 2.92
CA LYS A 277 6.23 15.39 2.90
C LYS A 277 5.76 14.86 4.25
N LYS A 278 6.46 15.24 5.33
CA LYS A 278 6.10 14.84 6.70
C LYS A 278 4.74 15.41 7.12
N THR A 279 4.50 16.69 6.85
CA THR A 279 3.23 17.37 7.16
C THR A 279 2.03 16.67 6.53
N LEU A 280 2.11 16.37 5.22
CA LEU A 280 1.04 15.67 4.51
C LEU A 280 0.78 14.28 5.10
N THR A 281 1.82 13.48 5.35
CA THR A 281 1.68 12.13 5.92
C THR A 281 1.08 12.15 7.34
N GLN A 282 1.55 13.07 8.19
CA GLN A 282 1.04 13.24 9.55
C GLN A 282 -0.43 13.66 9.56
N LEU A 283 -0.79 14.58 8.66
CA LEU A 283 -2.16 15.06 8.52
C LEU A 283 -3.07 13.97 7.94
N GLY A 284 -2.56 13.13 7.01
CA GLY A 284 -3.26 11.97 6.47
C GLY A 284 -3.60 10.94 7.55
N ALA A 285 -2.65 10.66 8.43
CA ALA A 285 -2.88 9.79 9.58
C ALA A 285 -3.93 10.37 10.55
N LEU A 286 -3.85 11.66 10.84
CA LEU A 286 -4.85 12.34 11.69
C LEU A 286 -6.23 12.32 11.03
N ARG A 287 -6.33 12.51 9.72
CA ARG A 287 -7.59 12.46 8.96
C ARG A 287 -8.32 11.12 9.18
N ILE A 288 -7.59 10.01 9.10
CA ILE A 288 -8.13 8.66 9.35
C ILE A 288 -8.56 8.49 10.81
N GLU A 289 -7.76 8.92 11.77
CA GLU A 289 -8.09 8.86 13.20
C GLU A 289 -9.37 9.67 13.53
N VAL A 290 -9.49 10.87 12.96
CA VAL A 290 -10.69 11.70 13.12
C VAL A 290 -11.90 11.02 12.50
N ALA A 291 -11.76 10.50 11.27
CA ALA A 291 -12.84 9.80 10.58
C ALA A 291 -13.31 8.56 11.37
N GLU A 292 -12.41 7.83 11.99
CA GLU A 292 -12.75 6.68 12.85
C GLU A 292 -13.57 7.12 14.07
N ARG A 293 -13.10 8.14 14.80
CA ARG A 293 -13.82 8.66 15.99
C ARG A 293 -15.19 9.26 15.66
N PHE A 294 -15.35 9.81 14.46
CA PHE A 294 -16.65 10.32 13.98
C PHE A 294 -17.52 9.24 13.32
N GLY A 295 -17.06 7.98 13.26
CA GLY A 295 -17.80 6.87 12.66
C GLY A 295 -18.00 6.98 11.15
N LEU A 296 -17.18 7.75 10.44
CA LEU A 296 -17.34 8.02 9.00
C LEU A 296 -16.86 6.85 8.13
N ARG A 297 -16.03 5.96 8.67
CA ARG A 297 -15.48 4.81 7.96
C ARG A 297 -16.42 3.60 7.95
N ASN A 298 -17.26 3.44 8.97
CA ASN A 298 -18.14 2.29 9.18
C ASN A 298 -19.54 2.53 8.59
N ASN A 299 -19.62 2.84 7.30
CA ASN A 299 -20.87 3.20 6.63
C ASN A 299 -21.45 2.10 5.71
N GLY A 300 -20.86 0.91 5.70
CA GLY A 300 -21.28 -0.22 4.84
C GLY A 300 -21.00 -0.02 3.35
N LYS A 301 -20.29 1.03 2.97
CA LYS A 301 -20.00 1.37 1.57
C LYS A 301 -18.61 0.93 1.18
N PHE A 302 -18.46 0.65 -0.11
CA PHE A 302 -17.15 0.48 -0.74
C PHE A 302 -16.92 1.62 -1.73
N ASP A 303 -15.72 2.18 -1.71
CA ASP A 303 -15.26 3.17 -2.68
C ASP A 303 -13.91 2.70 -3.22
N ALA A 304 -13.85 2.49 -4.53
CA ALA A 304 -12.68 1.98 -5.23
C ALA A 304 -12.09 3.05 -6.15
N LEU A 305 -10.78 3.14 -6.18
CA LEU A 305 -10.05 4.07 -7.03
C LEU A 305 -8.71 3.49 -7.48
N TRP A 306 -8.19 4.01 -8.58
CA TRP A 306 -6.84 3.80 -9.02
C TRP A 306 -5.99 5.01 -8.69
N VAL A 307 -4.83 4.78 -8.08
CA VAL A 307 -3.77 5.78 -7.98
C VAL A 307 -2.77 5.50 -9.10
N THR A 308 -2.40 6.55 -9.84
CA THR A 308 -1.53 6.47 -11.02
C THR A 308 -0.45 7.55 -10.95
N GLU A 309 0.43 7.59 -11.93
CA GLU A 309 1.47 8.63 -12.04
C GLU A 309 2.37 8.72 -10.79
N PHE A 310 2.79 7.57 -10.29
CA PHE A 310 3.76 7.51 -9.21
C PHE A 310 5.12 8.05 -9.66
N PRO A 311 5.94 8.60 -8.76
CA PRO A 311 7.37 8.78 -9.04
C PRO A 311 8.03 7.44 -9.37
N LEU A 312 8.94 7.41 -10.35
CA LEU A 312 9.72 6.21 -10.65
C LEU A 312 10.78 5.96 -9.59
N PHE A 313 11.40 7.04 -9.14
CA PHE A 313 12.48 7.02 -8.14
C PHE A 313 12.11 7.87 -6.93
N GLU A 314 12.55 7.43 -5.77
CA GLU A 314 12.49 8.17 -4.53
C GLU A 314 13.90 8.35 -3.98
N TRP A 315 14.24 9.60 -3.61
CA TRP A 315 15.52 9.89 -2.97
C TRP A 315 15.46 9.56 -1.49
N ASP A 316 16.41 8.77 -1.02
CA ASP A 316 16.59 8.46 0.40
C ASP A 316 17.73 9.30 0.98
N GLU A 317 17.41 10.12 1.96
CA GLU A 317 18.37 11.01 2.63
C GLU A 317 19.38 10.25 3.50
N ASP A 318 19.02 9.07 4.01
CA ASP A 318 19.89 8.28 4.88
C ASP A 318 20.95 7.54 4.06
N SER A 319 20.56 6.88 3.00
CA SER A 319 21.48 6.16 2.08
C SER A 319 22.11 7.08 1.03
N LYS A 320 21.56 8.32 0.84
CA LYS A 320 21.94 9.28 -0.21
C LYS A 320 21.94 8.64 -1.61
N SER A 321 20.91 7.86 -1.89
CA SER A 321 20.74 7.17 -3.16
C SER A 321 19.27 7.17 -3.59
N TYR A 322 19.03 6.92 -4.88
CA TYR A 322 17.70 6.67 -5.39
C TYR A 322 17.28 5.24 -5.14
N HIS A 323 16.05 5.05 -4.75
CA HIS A 323 15.37 3.76 -4.69
C HIS A 323 14.21 3.74 -5.68
N SER A 324 13.89 2.57 -6.19
CA SER A 324 12.68 2.39 -6.99
C SER A 324 11.46 2.47 -6.08
N MET A 325 10.47 3.27 -6.44
CA MET A 325 9.26 3.39 -5.63
C MET A 325 8.41 2.12 -5.66
N HIS A 326 8.38 1.43 -6.80
CA HIS A 326 7.67 0.16 -6.95
C HIS A 326 8.65 -1.00 -7.17
N HIS A 327 9.26 -1.04 -8.37
CA HIS A 327 10.06 -2.16 -8.80
C HIS A 327 11.11 -1.72 -9.84
N PRO A 328 12.35 -2.26 -9.84
CA PRO A 328 13.39 -1.86 -10.79
C PRO A 328 13.05 -2.11 -12.27
N PHE A 329 12.06 -2.97 -12.53
CA PHE A 329 11.59 -3.28 -13.90
C PHE A 329 10.40 -2.43 -14.35
N THR A 330 9.96 -1.47 -13.53
CA THR A 330 8.87 -0.55 -13.86
C THR A 330 9.31 0.43 -14.96
N SER A 331 8.52 0.53 -16.02
CA SER A 331 8.78 1.46 -17.10
C SER A 331 8.46 2.90 -16.71
N PRO A 332 9.31 3.88 -17.04
CA PRO A 332 8.92 5.27 -17.01
C PRO A 332 7.81 5.54 -18.04
N VAL A 333 7.00 6.56 -17.75
CA VAL A 333 5.98 7.02 -18.70
C VAL A 333 6.64 7.41 -20.03
N ASN A 334 6.07 6.95 -21.13
CA ASN A 334 6.60 7.14 -22.49
C ASN A 334 8.02 6.58 -22.73
N GLY A 335 8.57 5.76 -21.82
CA GLY A 335 9.92 5.23 -21.93
C GLY A 335 11.03 6.28 -21.73
N ILE A 336 10.73 7.42 -21.10
CA ILE A 336 11.65 8.56 -20.95
C ILE A 336 12.00 8.76 -19.48
N ILE A 337 13.30 8.80 -19.21
CA ILE A 337 13.83 9.26 -17.91
C ILE A 337 14.20 10.74 -18.07
N THR A 338 13.72 11.57 -17.17
CA THR A 338 13.99 13.02 -17.17
C THR A 338 15.42 13.33 -16.69
N ASP A 339 15.94 14.51 -17.00
CA ASP A 339 17.29 14.95 -16.58
C ASP A 339 17.48 14.88 -15.07
N ASN A 340 16.42 15.19 -14.31
CA ASN A 340 16.37 14.98 -12.87
C ASN A 340 15.55 13.70 -12.59
N PRO A 341 16.16 12.60 -12.13
CA PRO A 341 15.46 11.35 -11.89
C PRO A 341 14.23 11.46 -10.96
N ALA A 342 14.26 12.41 -10.02
CA ALA A 342 13.14 12.65 -9.09
C ALA A 342 11.85 13.12 -9.78
N ASP A 343 11.94 13.68 -10.99
CA ASP A 343 10.81 14.19 -11.77
C ASP A 343 10.29 13.16 -12.79
N THR A 344 10.85 11.94 -12.77
CA THR A 344 10.43 10.86 -13.67
C THR A 344 9.22 10.14 -13.11
N PHE A 345 8.13 10.10 -13.86
CA PHE A 345 6.93 9.34 -13.51
C PHE A 345 7.00 7.90 -13.98
N ALA A 346 6.49 7.01 -13.14
CA ALA A 346 6.35 5.59 -13.42
C ALA A 346 5.04 5.28 -14.16
N ASN A 347 5.08 4.34 -15.08
CA ASN A 347 3.90 3.72 -15.65
C ASN A 347 3.37 2.64 -14.68
N ALA A 348 3.00 3.08 -13.47
CA ALA A 348 2.55 2.26 -12.36
C ALA A 348 1.16 2.67 -11.89
N TYR A 349 0.46 1.74 -11.28
CA TYR A 349 -0.93 1.88 -10.86
C TYR A 349 -1.22 0.99 -9.66
N ASP A 350 -1.90 1.55 -8.65
CA ASP A 350 -2.37 0.83 -7.48
C ASP A 350 -3.88 0.90 -7.37
N LEU A 351 -4.52 -0.25 -7.11
CA LEU A 351 -5.92 -0.32 -6.77
C LEU A 351 -6.10 -0.12 -5.27
N VAL A 352 -6.90 0.87 -4.92
CA VAL A 352 -7.24 1.19 -3.53
C VAL A 352 -8.74 0.99 -3.32
N ILE A 353 -9.12 0.27 -2.26
CA ILE A 353 -10.50 0.12 -1.80
C ILE A 353 -10.56 0.50 -0.33
N ASN A 354 -11.42 1.47 0.01
CA ASN A 354 -11.64 1.91 1.40
C ASN A 354 -10.35 2.29 2.14
N GLY A 355 -9.40 2.95 1.45
CA GLY A 355 -8.13 3.35 2.05
C GLY A 355 -7.10 2.24 2.20
N ASN A 356 -7.34 1.08 1.59
CA ASN A 356 -6.41 -0.04 1.56
C ASN A 356 -5.94 -0.29 0.12
N GLU A 357 -4.65 -0.37 -0.08
CA GLU A 357 -4.04 -0.86 -1.30
C GLU A 357 -4.32 -2.36 -1.43
N ILE A 358 -5.12 -2.71 -2.41
CA ILE A 358 -5.55 -4.10 -2.68
C ILE A 358 -4.60 -4.78 -3.64
N GLY A 359 -4.04 -4.05 -4.57
CA GLY A 359 -3.08 -4.55 -5.53
C GLY A 359 -2.35 -3.43 -6.23
N GLY A 360 -1.12 -3.70 -6.64
CA GLY A 360 -0.28 -2.77 -7.37
C GLY A 360 0.42 -3.44 -8.53
N GLY A 361 0.72 -2.64 -9.54
CA GLY A 361 1.37 -3.10 -10.74
C GLY A 361 1.97 -2.00 -11.59
N SER A 362 2.57 -2.41 -12.70
CA SER A 362 3.17 -1.47 -13.65
C SER A 362 3.28 -2.09 -15.04
N ILE A 363 3.50 -1.24 -16.04
CA ILE A 363 4.06 -1.64 -17.31
C ILE A 363 5.57 -1.83 -17.12
N ARG A 364 6.12 -2.90 -17.69
CA ARG A 364 7.52 -3.28 -17.47
C ARG A 364 8.43 -2.72 -18.56
N ILE A 365 9.68 -2.48 -18.19
CA ILE A 365 10.73 -2.24 -19.18
C ILE A 365 10.95 -3.53 -19.96
N HIS A 366 10.95 -3.45 -21.29
CA HIS A 366 11.28 -4.54 -22.20
C HIS A 366 12.45 -4.19 -23.12
N ASN A 367 13.04 -3.00 -22.97
CA ASN A 367 14.22 -2.51 -23.67
C ASN A 367 15.44 -2.60 -22.75
N LYS A 368 16.50 -3.23 -23.24
CA LYS A 368 17.73 -3.49 -22.47
C LYS A 368 18.45 -2.20 -22.08
N GLU A 369 18.54 -1.25 -22.99
CA GLU A 369 19.26 0.02 -22.80
C GLU A 369 18.57 0.86 -21.72
N LEU A 370 17.24 0.94 -21.75
CA LEU A 370 16.45 1.63 -20.75
C LEU A 370 16.60 0.94 -19.36
N GLN A 371 16.60 -0.40 -19.34
CA GLN A 371 16.79 -1.14 -18.08
C GLN A 371 18.17 -0.88 -17.47
N GLN A 372 19.21 -0.78 -18.29
CA GLN A 372 20.55 -0.45 -17.81
C GLN A 372 20.62 0.96 -17.24
N GLN A 373 19.94 1.94 -17.84
CA GLN A 373 19.84 3.31 -17.32
C GLN A 373 19.17 3.33 -15.94
N VAL A 374 18.05 2.61 -15.79
CA VAL A 374 17.36 2.51 -14.49
C VAL A 374 18.27 1.87 -13.43
N PHE A 375 18.95 0.78 -13.74
CA PHE A 375 19.89 0.15 -12.80
C PHE A 375 21.04 1.09 -12.41
N SER A 376 21.58 1.85 -13.36
CA SER A 376 22.64 2.82 -13.08
C SER A 376 22.18 3.92 -12.10
N ILE A 377 20.95 4.44 -12.26
CA ILE A 377 20.37 5.45 -11.35
C ILE A 377 20.16 4.85 -9.95
N LEU A 378 19.77 3.58 -9.87
CA LEU A 378 19.60 2.85 -8.60
C LEU A 378 20.93 2.44 -7.95
N GLY A 379 22.07 2.76 -8.59
CA GLY A 379 23.40 2.51 -8.05
C GLY A 379 23.96 1.12 -8.31
N PHE A 380 23.31 0.30 -9.16
CA PHE A 380 23.87 -0.99 -9.58
C PHE A 380 25.02 -0.79 -10.56
N SER A 381 26.16 -1.41 -10.28
CA SER A 381 27.17 -1.61 -11.30
C SER A 381 26.69 -2.59 -12.38
N GLU A 382 27.28 -2.54 -13.55
CA GLU A 382 26.94 -3.47 -14.64
C GLU A 382 27.14 -4.93 -14.22
N GLN A 383 28.18 -5.21 -13.43
CA GLN A 383 28.46 -6.55 -12.92
C GLN A 383 27.42 -7.01 -11.91
N GLU A 384 27.02 -6.18 -10.96
CA GLU A 384 25.97 -6.51 -9.98
C GLU A 384 24.62 -6.74 -10.67
N ALA A 385 24.26 -5.93 -11.65
CA ALA A 385 23.05 -6.11 -12.43
C ALA A 385 23.06 -7.45 -13.21
N LEU A 386 24.21 -7.83 -13.78
CA LEU A 386 24.36 -9.12 -14.45
C LEU A 386 24.33 -10.29 -13.47
N GLU A 387 24.94 -10.18 -12.31
CA GLU A 387 24.93 -11.23 -11.30
C GLU A 387 23.51 -11.47 -10.75
N GLN A 388 22.76 -10.42 -10.52
CA GLN A 388 21.42 -10.52 -9.94
C GLN A 388 20.33 -10.84 -10.98
N PHE A 389 20.36 -10.17 -12.12
CA PHE A 389 19.29 -10.18 -13.13
C PHE A 389 19.75 -10.61 -14.53
N GLY A 390 20.97 -11.14 -14.65
CA GLY A 390 21.57 -11.51 -15.95
C GLY A 390 20.73 -12.49 -16.74
N PHE A 391 20.03 -13.41 -16.09
CA PHE A 391 19.11 -14.33 -16.75
C PHE A 391 17.94 -13.62 -17.45
N LEU A 392 17.36 -12.58 -16.83
CA LEU A 392 16.29 -11.78 -17.40
C LEU A 392 16.83 -10.86 -18.53
N LEU A 393 17.96 -10.18 -18.26
CA LEU A 393 18.62 -9.33 -19.27
C LEU A 393 19.04 -10.13 -20.51
N ASN A 394 19.45 -11.39 -20.34
CA ASN A 394 19.73 -12.29 -21.45
C ASN A 394 18.46 -12.69 -22.22
N ALA A 395 17.37 -12.95 -21.50
CA ALA A 395 16.09 -13.27 -22.12
C ALA A 395 15.58 -12.14 -23.02
N PHE A 396 15.79 -10.88 -22.65
CA PHE A 396 15.42 -9.71 -23.47
C PHE A 396 16.08 -9.71 -24.86
N LYS A 397 17.24 -10.35 -25.01
CA LYS A 397 17.92 -10.46 -26.32
C LYS A 397 17.14 -11.29 -27.34
N TYR A 398 16.22 -12.14 -26.90
CA TYR A 398 15.39 -12.98 -27.77
C TYR A 398 14.04 -12.33 -28.14
N GLY A 399 13.82 -11.08 -27.68
CA GLY A 399 12.61 -10.30 -27.94
C GLY A 399 11.60 -10.42 -26.81
N ALA A 400 11.53 -9.38 -25.98
CA ALA A 400 10.49 -9.24 -24.97
C ALA A 400 9.32 -8.43 -25.55
N PRO A 401 8.07 -8.92 -25.48
CA PRO A 401 6.92 -8.10 -25.85
C PRO A 401 6.75 -6.95 -24.87
N PRO A 402 6.08 -5.85 -25.25
CA PRO A 402 5.53 -4.92 -24.27
C PRO A 402 4.63 -5.71 -23.31
N HIS A 403 4.81 -5.58 -22.02
CA HIS A 403 4.04 -6.33 -21.03
C HIS A 403 3.85 -5.53 -19.74
N GLY A 404 2.83 -5.90 -19.01
CA GLY A 404 2.48 -5.30 -17.73
C GLY A 404 1.63 -6.25 -16.91
N GLY A 405 1.57 -6.00 -15.61
CA GLY A 405 0.83 -6.86 -14.72
C GLY A 405 0.51 -6.20 -13.40
N ILE A 406 -0.15 -6.96 -12.56
CA ILE A 406 -0.58 -6.54 -11.22
C ILE A 406 -0.55 -7.74 -10.29
N ALA A 407 -0.28 -7.48 -9.02
CA ALA A 407 -0.42 -8.46 -7.95
C ALA A 407 -1.40 -7.94 -6.90
N PHE A 408 -2.42 -8.74 -6.59
CA PHE A 408 -3.39 -8.43 -5.53
C PHE A 408 -3.07 -9.23 -4.27
N GLY A 409 -3.12 -8.57 -3.11
CA GLY A 409 -3.09 -9.26 -1.83
C GLY A 409 -4.42 -9.96 -1.56
N LEU A 410 -4.50 -11.27 -1.78
CA LEU A 410 -5.75 -12.02 -1.58
C LEU A 410 -6.26 -11.89 -0.14
N ASP A 411 -5.36 -11.99 0.84
CA ASP A 411 -5.72 -11.90 2.26
C ASP A 411 -6.36 -10.54 2.59
N ARG A 412 -5.79 -9.46 2.03
CA ARG A 412 -6.30 -8.10 2.21
C ARG A 412 -7.61 -7.86 1.46
N LEU A 413 -7.74 -8.36 0.24
CA LEU A 413 -8.98 -8.27 -0.53
C LEU A 413 -10.14 -8.93 0.22
N VAL A 414 -9.94 -10.14 0.74
CA VAL A 414 -10.95 -10.86 1.53
C VAL A 414 -11.34 -10.07 2.77
N ALA A 415 -10.38 -9.52 3.52
CA ALA A 415 -10.64 -8.74 4.73
C ALA A 415 -11.42 -7.46 4.40
N VAL A 416 -11.00 -6.70 3.39
CA VAL A 416 -11.69 -5.47 2.97
C VAL A 416 -13.11 -5.73 2.49
N MET A 417 -13.36 -6.81 1.73
CA MET A 417 -14.70 -7.20 1.30
C MET A 417 -15.63 -7.53 2.48
N ASN A 418 -15.07 -7.96 3.62
CA ASN A 418 -15.81 -8.17 4.87
C ASN A 418 -15.75 -6.95 5.82
N GLN A 419 -15.16 -5.84 5.39
CA GLN A 419 -15.00 -4.61 6.16
C GLN A 419 -14.20 -4.79 7.46
N ASP A 420 -13.22 -5.70 7.43
CA ASP A 420 -12.29 -5.99 8.51
C ASP A 420 -10.91 -5.39 8.23
N GLU A 421 -10.21 -4.96 9.29
CA GLU A 421 -8.84 -4.43 9.20
C GLU A 421 -7.80 -5.55 9.36
N SER A 422 -8.14 -6.65 10.04
CA SER A 422 -7.24 -7.77 10.28
C SER A 422 -7.42 -8.88 9.26
N ILE A 423 -6.31 -9.32 8.66
CA ILE A 423 -6.31 -10.45 7.71
C ILE A 423 -6.30 -11.83 8.40
N ARG A 424 -6.04 -11.90 9.71
CA ARG A 424 -5.79 -13.16 10.42
C ARG A 424 -6.99 -14.11 10.45
N ASP A 425 -8.19 -13.56 10.55
CA ASP A 425 -9.41 -14.37 10.61
C ASP A 425 -9.83 -14.90 9.23
N TYR A 426 -9.11 -14.52 8.17
CA TYR A 426 -9.25 -15.01 6.79
C TYR A 426 -8.14 -15.95 6.36
N ILE A 427 -7.22 -16.28 7.26
CA ILE A 427 -6.13 -17.24 7.07
C ILE A 427 -6.38 -18.41 8.05
N ALA A 428 -6.37 -19.64 7.53
CA ALA A 428 -6.68 -20.81 8.37
C ALA A 428 -5.71 -20.93 9.56
N PHE A 429 -4.40 -20.80 9.30
CA PHE A 429 -3.33 -20.92 10.30
C PHE A 429 -2.36 -19.73 10.21
N PRO A 430 -2.74 -18.55 10.74
CA PRO A 430 -1.89 -17.35 10.69
C PRO A 430 -0.78 -17.43 11.75
N LYS A 431 0.27 -16.63 11.54
CA LYS A 431 1.28 -16.32 12.58
C LYS A 431 0.77 -15.23 13.51
N ASN A 432 1.22 -15.25 14.76
CA ASN A 432 0.96 -14.18 15.73
C ASN A 432 1.81 -12.92 15.44
N ASN A 433 1.70 -11.87 16.27
CA ASN A 433 2.45 -10.63 16.14
C ASN A 433 3.98 -10.79 16.24
N SER A 434 4.44 -11.91 16.80
CA SER A 434 5.87 -12.24 16.91
C SER A 434 6.36 -13.16 15.80
N GLY A 435 5.55 -13.38 14.74
CA GLY A 435 5.88 -14.26 13.62
C GLY A 435 5.85 -15.76 13.97
N LYS A 436 5.20 -16.13 15.07
CA LYS A 436 5.15 -17.52 15.54
C LYS A 436 3.82 -18.19 15.22
N ASP A 437 3.88 -19.44 14.82
CA ASP A 437 2.75 -20.36 14.90
C ASP A 437 2.80 -21.08 16.25
N VAL A 438 1.96 -20.62 17.18
CA VAL A 438 1.92 -21.17 18.56
C VAL A 438 1.17 -22.49 18.67
N MET A 439 0.55 -22.97 17.61
CA MET A 439 -0.13 -24.28 17.57
C MET A 439 0.88 -25.40 17.32
N ILE A 440 1.86 -25.18 16.44
CA ILE A 440 2.88 -26.18 16.07
C ILE A 440 4.28 -25.82 16.56
N ASP A 441 4.40 -24.78 17.39
CA ASP A 441 5.66 -24.26 17.95
C ASP A 441 6.72 -23.91 16.85
N SER A 442 6.27 -23.25 15.78
CA SER A 442 7.15 -22.78 14.70
C SER A 442 7.44 -21.28 14.83
N PRO A 443 8.71 -20.80 14.63
CA PRO A 443 9.91 -21.58 14.33
C PRO A 443 10.42 -22.35 15.54
N SER A 444 11.05 -23.50 15.30
CA SER A 444 11.62 -24.37 16.30
C SER A 444 13.11 -24.65 16.04
N LYS A 445 13.82 -25.17 17.05
CA LYS A 445 15.21 -25.62 16.87
C LYS A 445 15.19 -26.90 16.02
N ILE A 446 16.19 -27.02 15.15
CA ILE A 446 16.53 -28.26 14.45
C ILE A 446 17.71 -28.93 15.15
N ASP A 447 17.91 -30.22 14.93
CA ASP A 447 19.04 -30.94 15.54
C ASP A 447 20.40 -30.52 14.96
N ASN A 448 21.46 -30.75 15.72
CA ASN A 448 22.81 -30.33 15.33
C ASN A 448 23.30 -31.08 14.08
N GLN A 449 22.91 -32.32 13.87
CA GLN A 449 23.32 -33.08 12.69
C GLN A 449 22.73 -32.43 11.42
N GLN A 450 21.48 -31.97 11.48
CA GLN A 450 20.83 -31.26 10.36
C GLN A 450 21.40 -29.86 10.12
N LEU A 451 22.01 -29.25 11.16
CA LEU A 451 22.72 -27.98 11.03
C LEU A 451 24.12 -28.15 10.41
N ASP A 452 24.78 -29.30 10.67
CA ASP A 452 26.11 -29.61 10.18
C ASP A 452 26.12 -30.13 8.74
N ASP A 453 25.02 -30.77 8.31
CA ASP A 453 24.77 -31.22 6.94
C ASP A 453 24.41 -30.06 5.98
#